data_2e36a89bdab25dbf0b59f748023edb84
#
_entry.id   2e36a89bdab25dbf0b59f748023edb84
#
_cell.length_a   1.000
_cell.length_b   1.000
_cell.length_c   1.000
_cell.angle_alpha   90.00
_cell.angle_beta   90.00
_cell.angle_gamma   90.00
#
_symmetry.space_group_name_H-M   'P 1'
#
loop_
_entity.id
_entity.type
_entity.pdbx_description
1 polymer ?
#
loop_
_entity_poly.entity_id
_entity_poly.type
_entity_poly.pdbx_seq_one_letter_code
_entity_poly.pdbx_strand_id
1 'polypeptide(L)'
;MKATYTVSPAVVDWVISQIGTDTIPADSLELLKEWRTGAKTPTFIEIESVSKKTRVPLGYFFLQTPPKEKIRLMEYRTIASAESSNPSRDLIDTITDMEQIVDWTRDYLIAEGSEANPIVGKLKHETNIAIISGYIRQVLGLSINWFETTEHHFTYLRNRISEAGIIVMMNGVVRNNTHRPLNTDEFRAFTIIDTYAPLIFINATDSESGRLFSLLHELVHICLGVDDLFNDTHSTYKGVNKLETLCNAVTAEILVPASQFFRTWKVFSSHSSSIQETISKVAGFFTCGQVVVARKALDAEIINRAIYDEIVREAIQLYKDRKRTMKPGGGDYYNTKGSRIDKRFFMFVLDSVSRGKTLYSEAFRLTDTNRLTFPKLMERMHV
;
A
#
# COMPACT_ATOMS: atom_id res chain seq x y z
N MET A 1 -28.37 38.91 0.24
CA MET A 1 -28.84 37.53 0.04
C MET A 1 -27.62 36.61 -0.03
N LYS A 2 -27.63 35.49 0.68
CA LYS A 2 -26.55 34.46 0.51
C LYS A 2 -26.83 33.75 -0.82
N ALA A 3 -25.80 33.60 -1.67
CA ALA A 3 -25.92 32.81 -2.89
C ALA A 3 -26.27 31.37 -2.55
N THR A 4 -27.28 30.84 -3.18
CA THR A 4 -27.73 29.45 -3.04
C THR A 4 -27.43 28.67 -4.32
N TYR A 5 -27.21 27.36 -4.19
CA TYR A 5 -26.81 26.51 -5.30
C TYR A 5 -27.71 25.27 -5.36
N THR A 6 -27.88 24.70 -6.53
CA THR A 6 -28.62 23.46 -6.70
C THR A 6 -27.65 22.30 -6.73
N VAL A 7 -27.83 21.32 -5.85
CA VAL A 7 -27.10 20.04 -5.87
C VAL A 7 -28.02 18.98 -6.47
N SER A 8 -27.50 18.24 -7.46
CA SER A 8 -28.28 17.19 -8.14
C SER A 8 -28.63 16.06 -7.15
N PRO A 9 -29.91 15.62 -7.08
CA PRO A 9 -30.31 14.47 -6.27
C PRO A 9 -29.49 13.21 -6.57
N ALA A 10 -29.11 12.98 -7.83
CA ALA A 10 -28.28 11.86 -8.23
C ALA A 10 -26.88 11.92 -7.62
N VAL A 11 -26.30 13.13 -7.49
CA VAL A 11 -25.01 13.32 -6.81
C VAL A 11 -25.16 13.11 -5.31
N VAL A 12 -26.25 13.56 -4.70
CA VAL A 12 -26.50 13.31 -3.26
C VAL A 12 -26.64 11.81 -2.99
N ASP A 13 -27.39 11.07 -3.80
CA ASP A 13 -27.55 9.64 -3.68
C ASP A 13 -26.19 8.89 -3.82
N TRP A 14 -25.39 9.35 -4.76
CA TRP A 14 -24.04 8.83 -4.96
C TRP A 14 -23.14 9.09 -3.72
N VAL A 15 -23.14 10.30 -3.17
CA VAL A 15 -22.38 10.64 -1.95
C VAL A 15 -22.78 9.72 -0.79
N ILE A 16 -24.06 9.55 -0.57
CA ILE A 16 -24.58 8.68 0.51
C ILE A 16 -24.18 7.22 0.28
N SER A 17 -24.26 6.73 -0.97
CA SER A 17 -23.89 5.35 -1.31
C SER A 17 -22.40 5.07 -1.19
N GLN A 18 -21.54 6.06 -1.49
CA GLN A 18 -20.09 5.90 -1.43
C GLN A 18 -19.56 5.85 0.01
N ILE A 19 -20.18 6.59 0.93
CA ILE A 19 -19.65 6.76 2.28
C ILE A 19 -20.39 5.87 3.28
N GLY A 20 -21.66 5.56 3.01
CA GLY A 20 -22.54 4.85 3.92
C GLY A 20 -23.17 5.77 4.97
N THR A 21 -24.44 5.55 5.24
CA THR A 21 -25.23 6.37 6.18
C THR A 21 -24.66 6.41 7.59
N ASP A 22 -24.02 5.32 8.02
CA ASP A 22 -23.46 5.18 9.38
C ASP A 22 -22.14 5.93 9.57
N THR A 23 -21.47 6.29 8.47
CA THR A 23 -20.18 7.01 8.48
C THR A 23 -20.35 8.51 8.33
N ILE A 24 -21.44 8.96 7.69
CA ILE A 24 -21.73 10.38 7.51
C ILE A 24 -22.20 10.98 8.84
N PRO A 25 -21.59 12.10 9.32
CA PRO A 25 -22.10 12.82 10.51
C PRO A 25 -23.58 13.16 10.37
N ALA A 26 -24.36 12.99 11.45
CA ALA A 26 -25.82 13.09 11.44
C ALA A 26 -26.32 14.42 10.87
N ASP A 27 -25.66 15.54 11.23
CA ASP A 27 -25.98 16.88 10.72
C ASP A 27 -25.76 17.01 9.19
N SER A 28 -24.74 16.37 8.67
CA SER A 28 -24.45 16.36 7.23
C SER A 28 -25.39 15.42 6.46
N LEU A 29 -25.76 14.30 7.07
CA LEU A 29 -26.74 13.39 6.47
C LEU A 29 -28.14 14.03 6.38
N GLU A 30 -28.54 14.80 7.39
CA GLU A 30 -29.78 15.57 7.36
C GLU A 30 -29.79 16.60 6.23
N LEU A 31 -28.73 17.41 6.11
CA LEU A 31 -28.55 18.36 5.00
C LEU A 31 -28.63 17.68 3.64
N LEU A 32 -27.94 16.55 3.47
CA LEU A 32 -27.97 15.78 2.23
C LEU A 32 -29.38 15.30 1.88
N LYS A 33 -30.16 14.84 2.87
CA LYS A 33 -31.56 14.43 2.67
C LYS A 33 -32.46 15.61 2.29
N GLU A 34 -32.27 16.78 2.92
CA GLU A 34 -33.00 18.00 2.58
C GLU A 34 -32.69 18.48 1.16
N TRP A 35 -31.43 18.44 0.73
CA TRP A 35 -31.02 18.80 -0.63
C TRP A 35 -31.57 17.83 -1.67
N ARG A 36 -31.59 16.53 -1.35
CA ARG A 36 -32.17 15.50 -2.22
C ARG A 36 -33.63 15.74 -2.54
N THR A 37 -34.42 16.12 -1.52
CA THR A 37 -35.86 16.34 -1.65
C THR A 37 -36.23 17.76 -2.14
N GLY A 38 -35.25 18.66 -2.20
CA GLY A 38 -35.51 20.09 -2.49
C GLY A 38 -36.11 20.85 -1.32
N ALA A 39 -36.23 20.26 -0.14
CA ALA A 39 -36.74 20.94 1.07
C ALA A 39 -35.86 22.12 1.49
N LYS A 40 -34.57 22.07 1.13
CA LYS A 40 -33.61 23.14 1.39
C LYS A 40 -32.66 23.28 0.22
N THR A 41 -32.43 24.56 -0.18
CA THR A 41 -31.42 24.91 -1.18
C THR A 41 -30.12 25.27 -0.45
N PRO A 42 -28.99 24.54 -0.70
CA PRO A 42 -27.76 24.77 0.02
C PRO A 42 -27.08 26.10 -0.30
N THR A 43 -26.41 26.64 0.69
CA THR A 43 -25.42 27.71 0.52
C THR A 43 -24.06 27.14 0.21
N PHE A 44 -23.13 27.91 -0.35
CA PHE A 44 -21.76 27.48 -0.61
C PHE A 44 -21.05 26.96 0.67
N ILE A 45 -21.25 27.64 1.80
CA ILE A 45 -20.66 27.26 3.09
C ILE A 45 -21.17 25.87 3.57
N GLU A 46 -22.46 25.59 3.36
CA GLU A 46 -23.02 24.28 3.70
C GLU A 46 -22.45 23.19 2.80
N ILE A 47 -22.35 23.43 1.48
CA ILE A 47 -21.72 22.49 0.54
C ILE A 47 -20.25 22.25 0.93
N GLU A 48 -19.49 23.30 1.22
CA GLU A 48 -18.10 23.19 1.67
C GLU A 48 -17.98 22.39 2.98
N SER A 49 -18.88 22.63 3.94
CA SER A 49 -18.91 21.90 5.20
C SER A 49 -19.19 20.41 4.98
N VAL A 50 -20.18 20.07 4.18
CA VAL A 50 -20.53 18.68 3.84
C VAL A 50 -19.40 18.04 3.06
N SER A 51 -18.81 18.73 2.07
CA SER A 51 -17.63 18.26 1.32
C SER A 51 -16.47 17.89 2.25
N LYS A 52 -16.14 18.74 3.21
CA LYS A 52 -15.07 18.46 4.20
C LYS A 52 -15.39 17.26 5.10
N LYS A 53 -16.63 17.16 5.59
CA LYS A 53 -17.04 16.08 6.48
C LYS A 53 -17.20 14.74 5.77
N THR A 54 -17.68 14.75 4.53
CA THR A 54 -17.83 13.55 3.69
C THR A 54 -16.57 13.19 2.91
N ARG A 55 -15.56 14.11 2.88
CA ARG A 55 -14.31 13.94 2.12
C ARG A 55 -14.54 13.83 0.59
N VAL A 56 -15.72 14.19 0.13
CA VAL A 56 -16.04 14.27 -1.30
C VAL A 56 -15.54 15.61 -1.85
N PRO A 57 -14.84 15.62 -2.99
CA PRO A 57 -14.36 16.86 -3.59
C PRO A 57 -15.50 17.88 -3.80
N LEU A 58 -15.24 19.12 -3.38
CA LEU A 58 -16.25 20.20 -3.44
C LEU A 58 -16.87 20.34 -4.85
N GLY A 59 -16.03 20.21 -5.88
CA GLY A 59 -16.48 20.32 -7.28
C GLY A 59 -17.54 19.29 -7.68
N TYR A 60 -17.59 18.13 -7.02
CA TYR A 60 -18.54 17.07 -7.35
C TYR A 60 -20.00 17.47 -7.04
N PHE A 61 -20.21 18.29 -6.02
CA PHE A 61 -21.53 18.78 -5.66
C PHE A 61 -22.15 19.72 -6.70
N PHE A 62 -21.35 20.22 -7.64
CA PHE A 62 -21.82 21.08 -8.75
C PHE A 62 -22.03 20.30 -10.05
N LEU A 63 -21.81 18.99 -10.06
CA LEU A 63 -22.07 18.13 -11.22
C LEU A 63 -23.56 17.82 -11.34
N GLN A 64 -24.05 17.65 -12.58
CA GLN A 64 -25.42 17.23 -12.86
C GLN A 64 -25.60 15.71 -12.67
N THR A 65 -24.55 14.94 -12.92
CA THR A 65 -24.50 13.48 -12.77
C THR A 65 -23.32 13.10 -11.89
N PRO A 66 -23.41 11.97 -11.16
CA PRO A 66 -22.29 11.48 -10.37
C PRO A 66 -21.02 11.33 -11.21
N PRO A 67 -19.84 11.64 -10.63
CA PRO A 67 -18.58 11.46 -11.33
C PRO A 67 -18.35 9.96 -11.59
N LYS A 68 -17.83 9.65 -12.78
CA LYS A 68 -17.29 8.31 -13.07
C LYS A 68 -15.84 8.29 -12.64
N GLU A 69 -15.59 7.94 -11.39
CA GLU A 69 -14.23 7.72 -10.91
C GLU A 69 -13.71 6.42 -11.51
N LYS A 70 -12.81 6.53 -12.48
CA LYS A 70 -12.07 5.37 -12.99
C LYS A 70 -10.86 5.17 -12.08
N ILE A 71 -10.98 4.28 -11.13
CA ILE A 71 -9.83 3.75 -10.41
C ILE A 71 -9.17 2.75 -11.36
N ARG A 72 -7.88 2.91 -11.66
CA ARG A 72 -7.13 1.88 -12.40
C ARG A 72 -7.24 0.59 -11.59
N LEU A 73 -7.37 -0.53 -12.32
CA LEU A 73 -7.36 -1.85 -11.68
C LEU A 73 -6.03 -1.99 -10.93
N MET A 74 -6.13 -1.97 -9.62
CA MET A 74 -5.01 -2.10 -8.72
C MET A 74 -5.17 -3.34 -7.90
N GLU A 75 -4.08 -4.03 -7.73
CA GLU A 75 -3.99 -5.04 -6.71
C GLU A 75 -3.73 -4.38 -5.38
N TYR A 76 -4.59 -4.59 -4.42
CA TYR A 76 -4.36 -4.22 -3.04
C TYR A 76 -4.65 -5.39 -2.11
N ARG A 77 -3.85 -5.48 -1.08
CA ARG A 77 -3.96 -6.54 -0.09
C ARG A 77 -4.75 -6.07 1.11
N THR A 78 -5.81 -6.81 1.44
CA THR A 78 -6.55 -6.67 2.70
C THR A 78 -6.13 -7.75 3.72
N ILE A 79 -6.41 -7.53 5.00
CA ILE A 79 -6.14 -8.53 6.06
C ILE A 79 -6.87 -9.86 5.79
N ALA A 80 -8.05 -9.79 5.22
CA ALA A 80 -8.88 -10.95 4.92
C ALA A 80 -8.66 -11.51 3.52
N SER A 81 -7.75 -10.93 2.72
CA SER A 81 -7.60 -11.20 1.29
C SER A 81 -8.95 -11.11 0.54
N ALA A 82 -9.87 -10.28 1.06
CA ALA A 82 -11.16 -10.02 0.44
C ALA A 82 -11.08 -8.70 -0.31
N GLU A 83 -11.46 -8.69 -1.57
CA GLU A 83 -11.63 -7.48 -2.34
C GLU A 83 -12.69 -6.60 -1.66
N SER A 84 -12.35 -5.35 -1.36
CA SER A 84 -13.34 -4.38 -0.89
C SER A 84 -14.23 -4.03 -2.09
N SER A 85 -15.47 -4.44 -2.03
CA SER A 85 -16.46 -4.10 -3.07
C SER A 85 -16.74 -2.60 -3.15
N ASN A 86 -16.31 -1.82 -2.15
CA ASN A 86 -16.55 -0.38 -2.06
C ASN A 86 -15.38 0.29 -1.31
N PRO A 87 -14.28 0.66 -2.01
CA PRO A 87 -13.11 1.25 -1.38
C PRO A 87 -13.44 2.59 -0.70
N SER A 88 -12.83 2.83 0.46
CA SER A 88 -13.01 4.08 1.19
C SER A 88 -12.47 5.28 0.40
N ARG A 89 -12.98 6.47 0.71
CA ARG A 89 -12.46 7.70 0.13
C ARG A 89 -10.97 7.91 0.43
N ASP A 90 -10.47 7.42 1.55
CA ASP A 90 -9.07 7.53 1.92
C ASP A 90 -8.18 6.65 1.04
N LEU A 91 -8.65 5.45 0.70
CA LEU A 91 -7.96 4.57 -0.26
C LEU A 91 -8.01 5.15 -1.68
N ILE A 92 -9.19 5.59 -2.16
CA ILE A 92 -9.35 6.18 -3.50
C ILE A 92 -8.42 7.38 -3.69
N ASP A 93 -8.40 8.31 -2.74
CA ASP A 93 -7.53 9.50 -2.81
C ASP A 93 -6.05 9.11 -2.80
N THR A 94 -5.66 8.10 -1.99
CA THR A 94 -4.29 7.60 -1.95
C THR A 94 -3.87 6.97 -3.28
N ILE A 95 -4.73 6.14 -3.87
CA ILE A 95 -4.50 5.53 -5.17
C ILE A 95 -4.34 6.61 -6.24
N THR A 96 -5.26 7.58 -6.29
CA THR A 96 -5.23 8.68 -7.27
C THR A 96 -3.95 9.51 -7.16
N ASP A 97 -3.47 9.78 -5.95
CA ASP A 97 -2.19 10.47 -5.75
C ASP A 97 -1.01 9.64 -6.29
N MET A 98 -1.01 8.33 -6.07
CA MET A 98 0.04 7.43 -6.59
C MET A 98 -0.02 7.29 -8.12
N GLU A 99 -1.21 7.26 -8.71
CA GLU A 99 -1.36 7.28 -10.18
C GLU A 99 -0.74 8.53 -10.80
N GLN A 100 -0.94 9.70 -10.18
CA GLN A 100 -0.30 10.94 -10.65
C GLN A 100 1.24 10.88 -10.57
N ILE A 101 1.78 10.23 -9.53
CA ILE A 101 3.24 10.01 -9.41
C ILE A 101 3.73 9.08 -10.52
N VAL A 102 3.02 7.99 -10.79
CA VAL A 102 3.35 7.04 -11.87
C VAL A 102 3.30 7.73 -13.23
N ASP A 103 2.23 8.46 -13.55
CA ASP A 103 2.06 9.14 -14.82
C ASP A 103 3.17 10.18 -15.04
N TRP A 104 3.44 11.02 -14.05
CA TRP A 104 4.52 12.01 -14.12
C TRP A 104 5.90 11.34 -14.29
N THR A 105 6.18 10.27 -13.53
CA THR A 105 7.47 9.59 -13.59
C THR A 105 7.66 8.86 -14.90
N ARG A 106 6.62 8.22 -15.42
CA ARG A 106 6.63 7.59 -16.75
C ARG A 106 6.99 8.61 -17.83
N ASP A 107 6.29 9.75 -17.84
CA ASP A 107 6.49 10.81 -18.82
C ASP A 107 7.93 11.39 -18.73
N TYR A 108 8.43 11.57 -17.50
CA TYR A 108 9.82 11.98 -17.27
C TYR A 108 10.81 10.94 -17.82
N LEU A 109 10.66 9.66 -17.50
CA LEU A 109 11.57 8.59 -17.93
C LEU A 109 11.58 8.44 -19.46
N ILE A 110 10.42 8.51 -20.11
CA ILE A 110 10.29 8.47 -21.56
C ILE A 110 11.00 9.69 -22.19
N ALA A 111 10.80 10.88 -21.64
CA ALA A 111 11.44 12.11 -22.14
C ALA A 111 12.97 12.10 -21.96
N GLU A 112 13.49 11.37 -20.95
CA GLU A 112 14.94 11.16 -20.76
C GLU A 112 15.50 9.96 -21.57
N GLY A 113 14.68 9.31 -22.40
CA GLY A 113 15.11 8.20 -23.25
C GLY A 113 15.36 6.89 -22.49
N SER A 114 14.75 6.72 -21.34
CA SER A 114 14.85 5.49 -20.56
C SER A 114 14.13 4.34 -21.28
N GLU A 115 14.67 3.14 -21.15
CA GLU A 115 13.99 1.92 -21.57
C GLU A 115 12.93 1.48 -20.57
N ALA A 116 12.00 0.63 -21.02
CA ALA A 116 11.02 -0.02 -20.17
C ALA A 116 11.69 -0.83 -19.05
N ASN A 117 11.08 -0.87 -17.86
CA ASN A 117 11.62 -1.63 -16.74
C ASN A 117 11.56 -3.14 -17.04
N PRO A 118 12.70 -3.84 -17.11
CA PRO A 118 12.76 -5.24 -17.54
C PRO A 118 12.18 -6.23 -16.53
N ILE A 119 11.83 -5.78 -15.33
CA ILE A 119 11.28 -6.63 -14.25
C ILE A 119 9.78 -6.82 -14.43
N VAL A 120 9.08 -5.81 -14.96
CA VAL A 120 7.62 -5.82 -15.10
C VAL A 120 7.17 -6.94 -16.05
N GLY A 121 6.39 -7.87 -15.51
CA GLY A 121 5.84 -8.99 -16.27
C GLY A 121 6.86 -10.01 -16.78
N LYS A 122 8.11 -9.93 -16.30
CA LYS A 122 9.19 -10.84 -16.74
C LYS A 122 8.85 -12.32 -16.50
N LEU A 123 8.07 -12.59 -15.47
CA LEU A 123 7.70 -13.95 -15.03
C LEU A 123 6.20 -14.24 -15.20
N LYS A 124 5.55 -13.59 -16.14
CA LYS A 124 4.08 -13.61 -16.34
C LYS A 124 3.43 -15.00 -16.31
N HIS A 125 4.11 -16.03 -16.76
CA HIS A 125 3.58 -17.39 -16.83
C HIS A 125 4.32 -18.38 -15.91
N GLU A 126 5.21 -17.88 -15.08
CA GLU A 126 5.98 -18.72 -14.17
C GLU A 126 5.17 -19.03 -12.90
N THR A 127 5.23 -20.29 -12.45
CA THR A 127 4.53 -20.77 -11.25
C THR A 127 5.46 -21.47 -10.27
N ASN A 128 6.72 -21.65 -10.65
CA ASN A 128 7.71 -22.32 -9.80
C ASN A 128 8.28 -21.33 -8.78
N ILE A 129 7.99 -21.55 -7.51
CA ILE A 129 8.42 -20.71 -6.38
C ILE A 129 9.94 -20.51 -6.36
N ALA A 130 10.72 -21.55 -6.63
CA ALA A 130 12.18 -21.46 -6.59
C ALA A 130 12.74 -20.62 -7.74
N ILE A 131 12.13 -20.67 -8.93
CA ILE A 131 12.52 -19.86 -10.09
C ILE A 131 12.18 -18.39 -9.81
N ILE A 132 10.96 -18.09 -9.35
CA ILE A 132 10.52 -16.73 -9.07
C ILE A 132 11.35 -16.11 -7.94
N SER A 133 11.50 -16.81 -6.82
CA SER A 133 12.30 -16.31 -5.68
C SER A 133 13.79 -16.15 -6.03
N GLY A 134 14.33 -17.06 -6.83
CA GLY A 134 15.70 -16.98 -7.35
C GLY A 134 15.93 -15.77 -8.23
N TYR A 135 15.00 -15.48 -9.17
CA TYR A 135 15.04 -14.30 -10.02
C TYR A 135 14.98 -13.01 -9.19
N ILE A 136 14.03 -12.91 -8.25
CA ILE A 136 13.90 -11.72 -7.39
C ILE A 136 15.17 -11.51 -6.56
N ARG A 137 15.76 -12.57 -5.98
CA ARG A 137 17.05 -12.46 -5.28
C ARG A 137 18.16 -11.95 -6.18
N GLN A 138 18.25 -12.46 -7.40
CA GLN A 138 19.24 -12.01 -8.38
C GLN A 138 19.07 -10.53 -8.72
N VAL A 139 17.86 -10.09 -9.04
CA VAL A 139 17.55 -8.69 -9.38
C VAL A 139 17.89 -7.74 -8.23
N LEU A 140 17.54 -8.12 -7.01
CA LEU A 140 17.79 -7.31 -5.82
C LEU A 140 19.22 -7.49 -5.26
N GLY A 141 20.04 -8.39 -5.82
CA GLY A 141 21.37 -8.71 -5.30
C GLY A 141 21.34 -9.28 -3.89
N LEU A 142 20.31 -10.08 -3.53
CA LEU A 142 20.15 -10.65 -2.21
C LEU A 142 20.86 -11.99 -2.09
N SER A 143 21.76 -12.11 -1.11
CA SER A 143 22.28 -13.42 -0.70
C SER A 143 21.17 -14.26 -0.03
N ILE A 144 21.42 -15.57 0.14
CA ILE A 144 20.47 -16.44 0.84
C ILE A 144 20.29 -16.00 2.32
N ASN A 145 21.30 -15.38 2.90
CA ASN A 145 21.34 -14.92 4.30
C ASN A 145 21.24 -13.38 4.37
N TRP A 146 20.58 -12.72 3.41
CA TRP A 146 20.47 -11.26 3.38
C TRP A 146 19.97 -10.64 4.68
N PHE A 147 19.13 -11.36 5.43
CA PHE A 147 18.57 -10.95 6.70
C PHE A 147 19.61 -10.82 7.82
N GLU A 148 20.78 -11.43 7.69
CA GLU A 148 21.91 -11.29 8.62
C GLU A 148 22.79 -10.06 8.32
N THR A 149 22.61 -9.42 7.16
CA THR A 149 23.48 -8.32 6.69
C THR A 149 23.08 -6.94 7.19
N THR A 150 21.90 -6.79 7.78
CA THR A 150 21.38 -5.51 8.26
C THR A 150 20.37 -5.70 9.38
N GLU A 151 20.27 -4.71 10.28
CA GLU A 151 19.22 -4.64 11.31
C GLU A 151 17.95 -3.92 10.77
N HIS A 152 18.06 -3.21 9.63
CA HIS A 152 16.99 -2.42 9.05
C HIS A 152 16.43 -3.06 7.77
N HIS A 153 15.86 -4.26 7.88
CA HIS A 153 15.45 -5.12 6.76
C HIS A 153 14.49 -4.42 5.80
N PHE A 154 13.48 -3.70 6.32
CA PHE A 154 12.53 -2.99 5.47
C PHE A 154 13.22 -1.89 4.63
N THR A 155 14.05 -1.07 5.26
CA THR A 155 14.78 0.01 4.57
C THR A 155 15.75 -0.56 3.55
N TYR A 156 16.46 -1.64 3.91
CA TYR A 156 17.38 -2.31 3.00
C TYR A 156 16.67 -2.82 1.75
N LEU A 157 15.61 -3.60 1.89
CA LEU A 157 14.85 -4.12 0.75
C LEU A 157 14.19 -3.01 -0.07
N ARG A 158 13.62 -2.00 0.59
CA ARG A 158 13.04 -0.84 -0.07
C ARG A 158 14.06 -0.15 -0.99
N ASN A 159 15.28 0.06 -0.51
CA ASN A 159 16.35 0.68 -1.31
C ASN A 159 16.73 -0.21 -2.50
N ARG A 160 16.90 -1.52 -2.29
CA ARG A 160 17.21 -2.47 -3.37
C ARG A 160 16.11 -2.52 -4.44
N ILE A 161 14.85 -2.44 -4.03
CA ILE A 161 13.69 -2.39 -4.95
C ILE A 161 13.66 -1.06 -5.71
N SER A 162 13.92 0.05 -5.04
CA SER A 162 14.03 1.36 -5.68
C SER A 162 15.20 1.41 -6.69
N GLU A 163 16.36 0.86 -6.34
CA GLU A 163 17.52 0.72 -7.25
C GLU A 163 17.18 -0.14 -8.49
N ALA A 164 16.33 -1.16 -8.32
CA ALA A 164 15.83 -2.00 -9.42
C ALA A 164 14.78 -1.29 -10.32
N GLY A 165 14.47 -0.02 -10.03
CA GLY A 165 13.62 0.83 -10.88
C GLY A 165 12.15 0.84 -10.49
N ILE A 166 11.80 0.34 -9.31
CA ILE A 166 10.43 0.31 -8.80
C ILE A 166 10.27 1.39 -7.74
N ILE A 167 9.31 2.30 -7.89
CA ILE A 167 9.05 3.36 -6.92
C ILE A 167 8.41 2.76 -5.68
N VAL A 168 8.96 3.04 -4.48
CA VAL A 168 8.38 2.55 -3.22
C VAL A 168 7.96 3.70 -2.34
N MET A 169 6.66 3.99 -2.34
CA MET A 169 6.04 5.01 -1.50
C MET A 169 5.48 4.40 -0.22
N MET A 170 5.47 5.16 0.87
CA MET A 170 4.93 4.69 2.15
C MET A 170 4.27 5.86 2.90
N ASN A 171 3.06 5.67 3.38
CA ASN A 171 2.41 6.65 4.24
C ASN A 171 1.41 5.98 5.18
N GLY A 172 1.15 6.57 6.35
CA GLY A 172 0.12 6.14 7.31
C GLY A 172 -1.11 7.05 7.34
N VAL A 173 -1.13 8.10 6.51
CA VAL A 173 -2.23 9.06 6.41
C VAL A 173 -2.41 9.47 4.97
N VAL A 174 -3.60 9.96 4.60
CA VAL A 174 -3.81 10.53 3.27
C VAL A 174 -3.02 11.82 3.16
N ARG A 175 -2.06 11.88 2.24
CA ARG A 175 -1.12 13.02 2.09
C ARG A 175 -0.44 13.36 3.43
N ASN A 176 -0.64 14.59 3.93
CA ASN A 176 -0.16 15.06 5.25
C ASN A 176 -1.29 15.23 6.29
N ASN A 177 -2.49 14.71 6.03
CA ASN A 177 -3.64 14.90 6.89
C ASN A 177 -3.68 13.83 8.00
N THR A 178 -3.20 14.18 9.20
CA THR A 178 -3.21 13.28 10.37
C THR A 178 -4.61 12.90 10.86
N HIS A 179 -5.66 13.61 10.43
CA HIS A 179 -7.06 13.27 10.71
C HIS A 179 -7.64 12.25 9.71
N ARG A 180 -6.83 11.79 8.74
CA ARG A 180 -7.18 10.78 7.75
C ARG A 180 -6.19 9.61 7.80
N PRO A 181 -6.13 8.86 8.91
CA PRO A 181 -5.25 7.70 9.02
C PRO A 181 -5.73 6.59 8.06
N LEU A 182 -4.77 5.95 7.40
CA LEU A 182 -5.05 4.80 6.54
C LEU A 182 -5.38 3.58 7.39
N ASN A 183 -6.33 2.79 6.92
CA ASN A 183 -6.82 1.61 7.64
C ASN A 183 -6.21 0.33 7.08
N THR A 184 -5.43 -0.38 7.90
CA THR A 184 -4.86 -1.69 7.54
C THR A 184 -5.89 -2.81 7.49
N ASP A 185 -7.11 -2.62 8.01
CA ASP A 185 -8.20 -3.57 7.83
C ASP A 185 -8.77 -3.49 6.41
N GLU A 186 -8.57 -2.36 5.73
CA GLU A 186 -8.96 -2.17 4.33
C GLU A 186 -7.83 -2.60 3.37
N PHE A 187 -6.60 -2.10 3.59
CA PHE A 187 -5.45 -2.48 2.76
C PHE A 187 -4.13 -2.32 3.52
N ARG A 188 -3.16 -3.15 3.22
CA ARG A 188 -1.78 -3.09 3.75
C ARG A 188 -0.79 -2.51 2.75
N ALA A 189 -0.98 -2.85 1.49
CA ALA A 189 -0.19 -2.36 0.37
C ALA A 189 -1.01 -2.46 -0.91
N PHE A 190 -0.54 -1.82 -1.96
CA PHE A 190 -1.00 -2.05 -3.33
C PHE A 190 0.12 -1.74 -4.31
N THR A 191 -0.01 -2.27 -5.53
CA THR A 191 0.90 -1.97 -6.63
C THR A 191 0.17 -1.32 -7.80
N ILE A 192 0.88 -0.42 -8.50
CA ILE A 192 0.47 0.12 -9.80
C ILE A 192 1.47 -0.41 -10.81
N ILE A 193 0.98 -1.26 -11.71
CA ILE A 193 1.80 -1.83 -12.78
C ILE A 193 1.87 -0.84 -13.93
N ASP A 194 3.08 -0.36 -14.16
CA ASP A 194 3.40 0.50 -15.29
C ASP A 194 4.73 0.03 -15.89
N THR A 195 4.84 0.06 -17.20
CA THR A 195 6.00 -0.48 -17.92
C THR A 195 7.29 0.28 -17.63
N TYR A 196 7.22 1.58 -17.36
CA TYR A 196 8.37 2.45 -17.10
C TYR A 196 8.53 2.81 -15.63
N ALA A 197 7.42 3.06 -14.94
CA ALA A 197 7.37 3.57 -13.58
C ALA A 197 6.50 2.71 -12.66
N PRO A 198 6.77 1.39 -12.51
CA PRO A 198 6.03 0.55 -11.57
C PRO A 198 6.17 1.09 -10.15
N LEU A 199 5.06 1.08 -9.39
CA LEU A 199 5.02 1.64 -8.05
C LEU A 199 4.42 0.66 -7.05
N ILE A 200 5.03 0.58 -5.87
CA ILE A 200 4.49 -0.09 -4.68
C ILE A 200 4.16 0.99 -3.64
N PHE A 201 2.96 0.94 -3.09
CA PHE A 201 2.56 1.75 -1.94
C PHE A 201 2.40 0.88 -0.71
N ILE A 202 3.02 1.28 0.41
CA ILE A 202 2.97 0.59 1.69
C ILE A 202 2.21 1.43 2.72
N ASN A 203 1.21 0.83 3.36
CA ASN A 203 0.52 1.46 4.49
C ASN A 203 1.41 1.44 5.74
N ALA A 204 1.92 2.62 6.13
CA ALA A 204 2.86 2.76 7.25
C ALA A 204 2.22 2.48 8.62
N THR A 205 0.89 2.36 8.71
CA THR A 205 0.21 1.99 9.96
C THR A 205 0.32 0.50 10.29
N ASP A 206 0.79 -0.32 9.34
CA ASP A 206 1.05 -1.74 9.58
C ASP A 206 2.31 -1.97 10.41
N SER A 207 2.41 -3.16 11.01
CA SER A 207 3.60 -3.62 11.73
C SER A 207 4.82 -3.69 10.80
N GLU A 208 6.03 -3.62 11.36
CA GLU A 208 7.26 -3.69 10.56
C GLU A 208 7.35 -5.01 9.77
N SER A 209 7.07 -6.14 10.41
CA SER A 209 7.03 -7.44 9.72
C SER A 209 5.91 -7.53 8.68
N GLY A 210 4.76 -6.88 8.93
CA GLY A 210 3.67 -6.77 7.95
C GLY A 210 4.08 -5.96 6.73
N ARG A 211 4.70 -4.80 6.93
CA ARG A 211 5.23 -3.95 5.85
C ARG A 211 6.32 -4.68 5.03
N LEU A 212 7.21 -5.41 5.71
CA LEU A 212 8.26 -6.19 5.05
C LEU A 212 7.67 -7.29 4.15
N PHE A 213 6.67 -8.00 4.66
CA PHE A 213 5.96 -9.02 3.89
C PHE A 213 5.23 -8.40 2.70
N SER A 214 4.45 -7.34 2.93
CA SER A 214 3.69 -6.67 1.88
C SER A 214 4.59 -6.10 0.78
N LEU A 215 5.75 -5.53 1.13
CA LEU A 215 6.70 -5.00 0.15
C LEU A 215 7.19 -6.05 -0.85
N LEU A 216 7.55 -7.24 -0.36
CA LEU A 216 7.98 -8.35 -1.22
C LEU A 216 6.80 -8.99 -1.97
N HIS A 217 5.63 -9.05 -1.36
CA HIS A 217 4.41 -9.55 -1.99
C HIS A 217 4.03 -8.71 -3.23
N GLU A 218 4.00 -7.38 -3.08
CA GLU A 218 3.71 -6.48 -4.19
C GLU A 218 4.81 -6.51 -5.28
N LEU A 219 6.06 -6.74 -4.89
CA LEU A 219 7.13 -6.96 -5.86
C LEU A 219 6.90 -8.22 -6.71
N VAL A 220 6.39 -9.31 -6.11
CA VAL A 220 6.06 -10.53 -6.86
C VAL A 220 4.96 -10.23 -7.89
N HIS A 221 3.92 -9.46 -7.55
CA HIS A 221 2.88 -9.03 -8.49
C HIS A 221 3.48 -8.27 -9.67
N ILE A 222 4.40 -7.33 -9.45
CA ILE A 222 5.08 -6.61 -10.53
C ILE A 222 5.87 -7.59 -11.43
N CYS A 223 6.61 -8.53 -10.85
CA CYS A 223 7.38 -9.52 -11.63
C CYS A 223 6.48 -10.43 -12.47
N LEU A 224 5.29 -10.77 -11.98
CA LEU A 224 4.32 -11.59 -12.68
C LEU A 224 3.52 -10.80 -13.73
N GLY A 225 3.48 -9.46 -13.64
CA GLY A 225 2.78 -8.61 -14.60
C GLY A 225 1.27 -8.92 -14.67
N VAL A 226 0.60 -8.87 -13.56
CA VAL A 226 -0.67 -9.56 -13.31
C VAL A 226 -1.90 -8.92 -13.94
N ASP A 227 -1.78 -7.77 -14.63
CA ASP A 227 -2.90 -7.07 -15.27
C ASP A 227 -3.80 -8.00 -16.13
N ASP A 228 -3.24 -9.02 -16.78
CA ASP A 228 -4.00 -9.91 -17.65
C ASP A 228 -4.79 -11.01 -16.91
N LEU A 229 -4.46 -11.31 -15.66
CA LEU A 229 -5.14 -12.34 -14.86
C LEU A 229 -6.38 -11.81 -14.11
N PHE A 230 -6.42 -10.50 -13.83
CA PHE A 230 -7.52 -9.82 -13.14
C PHE A 230 -8.55 -9.19 -14.10
N ASN A 231 -8.24 -9.00 -15.36
CA ASN A 231 -9.17 -8.49 -16.37
C ASN A 231 -10.28 -9.48 -16.78
N ASP A 232 -10.24 -10.71 -16.29
CA ASP A 232 -11.30 -11.68 -16.55
C ASP A 232 -12.43 -11.52 -15.52
N THR A 233 -13.34 -10.59 -15.78
CA THR A 233 -14.58 -10.38 -15.02
C THR A 233 -15.46 -11.63 -14.89
N HIS A 234 -15.05 -12.75 -15.48
CA HIS A 234 -15.74 -14.05 -15.46
C HIS A 234 -14.91 -15.16 -14.79
N SER A 235 -13.68 -14.92 -14.37
CA SER A 235 -12.91 -15.92 -13.64
C SER A 235 -13.45 -16.04 -12.22
N THR A 236 -14.10 -17.17 -11.98
CA THR A 236 -14.58 -17.56 -10.67
C THR A 236 -13.46 -17.50 -9.63
N TYR A 237 -13.75 -17.11 -8.39
CA TYR A 237 -12.95 -17.02 -7.16
C TYR A 237 -11.74 -17.98 -7.01
N LYS A 238 -11.66 -19.03 -7.81
CA LYS A 238 -10.58 -20.03 -7.81
C LYS A 238 -9.28 -19.56 -8.46
N GLY A 239 -9.30 -18.58 -9.37
CA GLY A 239 -8.09 -18.07 -10.05
C GLY A 239 -7.32 -17.05 -9.20
N VAL A 240 -8.03 -16.12 -8.60
CA VAL A 240 -7.48 -15.09 -7.68
C VAL A 240 -6.78 -15.75 -6.50
N ASN A 241 -7.41 -16.78 -5.92
CA ASN A 241 -6.85 -17.52 -4.79
C ASN A 241 -5.53 -18.25 -5.12
N LYS A 242 -5.33 -18.72 -6.36
CA LYS A 242 -4.09 -19.41 -6.79
C LYS A 242 -2.93 -18.43 -6.93
N LEU A 243 -3.16 -17.26 -7.51
CA LEU A 243 -2.16 -16.23 -7.68
C LEU A 243 -1.68 -15.69 -6.32
N GLU A 244 -2.62 -15.31 -5.45
CA GLU A 244 -2.32 -14.86 -4.11
C GLU A 244 -1.56 -15.93 -3.31
N THR A 245 -1.93 -17.20 -3.47
CA THR A 245 -1.21 -18.32 -2.86
C THR A 245 0.23 -18.39 -3.36
N LEU A 246 0.46 -18.21 -4.66
CA LEU A 246 1.80 -18.18 -5.25
C LEU A 246 2.60 -16.99 -4.74
N CYS A 247 2.04 -15.78 -4.77
CA CYS A 247 2.70 -14.56 -4.27
C CYS A 247 3.09 -14.69 -2.80
N ASN A 248 2.20 -15.23 -1.97
CA ASN A 248 2.47 -15.51 -0.55
C ASN A 248 3.59 -16.54 -0.37
N ALA A 249 3.61 -17.62 -1.16
CA ALA A 249 4.62 -18.68 -1.06
C ALA A 249 6.00 -18.20 -1.52
N VAL A 250 6.07 -17.42 -2.61
CA VAL A 250 7.32 -16.79 -3.09
C VAL A 250 7.86 -15.82 -2.06
N THR A 251 7.00 -14.95 -1.51
CA THR A 251 7.36 -14.00 -0.45
C THR A 251 7.92 -14.73 0.77
N ALA A 252 7.25 -15.80 1.22
CA ALA A 252 7.72 -16.61 2.33
C ALA A 252 9.06 -17.29 2.03
N GLU A 253 9.33 -17.71 0.77
CA GLU A 253 10.60 -18.31 0.38
C GLU A 253 11.73 -17.27 0.34
N ILE A 254 11.46 -16.01 0.00
CA ILE A 254 12.46 -14.94 0.06
C ILE A 254 12.79 -14.57 1.51
N LEU A 255 11.79 -14.45 2.38
CA LEU A 255 11.95 -14.09 3.79
C LEU A 255 12.58 -15.22 4.60
N VAL A 256 12.12 -16.45 4.39
CA VAL A 256 12.49 -17.64 5.16
C VAL A 256 12.87 -18.75 4.18
N PRO A 257 14.09 -18.75 3.62
CA PRO A 257 14.53 -19.77 2.67
C PRO A 257 14.42 -21.18 3.24
N ALA A 258 13.89 -22.12 2.47
CA ALA A 258 13.65 -23.49 2.93
C ALA A 258 14.92 -24.15 3.50
N SER A 259 16.07 -23.95 2.84
CA SER A 259 17.37 -24.50 3.29
C SER A 259 17.78 -23.97 4.66
N GLN A 260 17.49 -22.70 4.96
CA GLN A 260 17.81 -22.08 6.25
C GLN A 260 16.73 -22.39 7.30
N PHE A 261 15.47 -22.49 6.88
CA PHE A 261 14.35 -22.78 7.77
C PHE A 261 14.56 -24.08 8.56
N PHE A 262 14.83 -25.19 7.90
CA PHE A 262 15.00 -26.49 8.56
C PHE A 262 16.18 -26.48 9.54
N ARG A 263 17.30 -25.84 9.17
CA ARG A 263 18.47 -25.71 10.02
C ARG A 263 18.15 -24.91 11.29
N THR A 264 17.52 -23.73 11.11
CA THR A 264 17.14 -22.82 12.19
C THR A 264 16.09 -23.45 13.09
N TRP A 265 15.09 -24.11 12.50
CA TRP A 265 14.06 -24.83 13.24
C TRP A 265 14.66 -25.89 14.15
N LYS A 266 15.58 -26.72 13.65
CA LYS A 266 16.25 -27.75 14.44
C LYS A 266 17.00 -27.18 15.64
N VAL A 267 17.68 -26.05 15.45
CA VAL A 267 18.41 -25.38 16.54
C VAL A 267 17.44 -24.86 17.61
N PHE A 268 16.41 -24.11 17.21
CA PHE A 268 15.52 -23.50 18.20
C PHE A 268 14.58 -24.52 18.85
N SER A 269 14.09 -25.55 18.13
CA SER A 269 13.20 -26.56 18.70
C SER A 269 13.83 -27.35 19.82
N SER A 270 15.17 -27.56 19.79
CA SER A 270 15.90 -28.25 20.86
C SER A 270 16.04 -27.41 22.14
N HIS A 271 15.78 -26.10 22.09
CA HIS A 271 15.93 -25.17 23.20
C HIS A 271 14.62 -24.41 23.52
N SER A 272 13.48 -24.92 23.07
CA SER A 272 12.15 -24.34 23.31
C SER A 272 11.26 -25.31 24.07
N SER A 273 10.42 -24.77 24.93
CA SER A 273 9.48 -25.54 25.76
C SER A 273 8.17 -25.85 25.00
N SER A 274 7.91 -25.14 23.90
CA SER A 274 6.69 -25.29 23.10
C SER A 274 6.93 -24.99 21.62
N ILE A 275 5.98 -25.42 20.77
CA ILE A 275 5.98 -25.10 19.34
C ILE A 275 5.81 -23.59 19.12
N GLN A 276 4.96 -22.92 19.90
CA GLN A 276 4.75 -21.47 19.83
C GLN A 276 6.05 -20.71 20.12
N GLU A 277 6.81 -21.14 21.13
CA GLU A 277 8.11 -20.55 21.45
C GLU A 277 9.12 -20.76 20.33
N THR A 278 9.14 -21.96 19.74
CA THR A 278 10.00 -22.26 18.58
C THR A 278 9.67 -21.34 17.40
N ILE A 279 8.40 -21.21 17.05
CA ILE A 279 7.94 -20.33 15.99
C ILE A 279 8.33 -18.87 16.27
N SER A 280 8.15 -18.39 17.50
CA SER A 280 8.54 -17.05 17.89
C SER A 280 10.04 -16.79 17.73
N LYS A 281 10.89 -17.72 18.16
CA LYS A 281 12.35 -17.63 18.02
C LYS A 281 12.80 -17.67 16.56
N VAL A 282 12.22 -18.57 15.76
CA VAL A 282 12.49 -18.66 14.31
C VAL A 282 12.04 -17.40 13.59
N ALA A 283 10.85 -16.86 13.91
CA ALA A 283 10.35 -15.63 13.35
C ALA A 283 11.24 -14.42 13.70
N GLY A 284 11.74 -14.37 14.94
CA GLY A 284 12.71 -13.36 15.37
C GLY A 284 14.03 -13.45 14.60
N PHE A 285 14.54 -14.66 14.36
CA PHE A 285 15.77 -14.86 13.59
C PHE A 285 15.66 -14.36 12.15
N PHE A 286 14.55 -14.63 11.48
CA PHE A 286 14.29 -14.15 10.10
C PHE A 286 13.66 -12.76 10.05
N THR A 287 13.38 -12.13 11.19
CA THR A 287 12.72 -10.82 11.31
C THR A 287 11.38 -10.74 10.55
N CYS A 288 10.63 -11.85 10.55
CA CYS A 288 9.35 -11.97 9.85
C CYS A 288 8.20 -12.25 10.83
N GLY A 289 6.97 -12.20 10.33
CA GLY A 289 5.77 -12.52 11.14
C GLY A 289 5.72 -14.01 11.49
N GLN A 290 5.26 -14.34 12.70
CA GLN A 290 5.10 -15.72 13.17
C GLN A 290 4.21 -16.56 12.24
N VAL A 291 3.21 -15.93 11.60
CA VAL A 291 2.32 -16.61 10.64
C VAL A 291 3.08 -17.14 9.42
N VAL A 292 4.14 -16.45 8.97
CA VAL A 292 4.99 -16.90 7.84
C VAL A 292 5.73 -18.16 8.22
N VAL A 293 6.33 -18.19 9.43
CA VAL A 293 7.04 -19.36 9.96
C VAL A 293 6.09 -20.53 10.21
N ALA A 294 4.92 -20.25 10.83
CA ALA A 294 3.89 -21.25 11.06
C ALA A 294 3.37 -21.85 9.75
N ARG A 295 3.21 -21.05 8.70
CA ARG A 295 2.81 -21.54 7.37
C ARG A 295 3.87 -22.47 6.78
N LYS A 296 5.15 -22.11 6.86
CA LYS A 296 6.23 -22.99 6.41
C LYS A 296 6.32 -24.29 7.23
N ALA A 297 6.09 -24.22 8.53
CA ALA A 297 6.06 -25.41 9.39
C ALA A 297 4.86 -26.32 9.06
N LEU A 298 3.70 -25.74 8.68
CA LEU A 298 2.55 -26.50 8.21
C LEU A 298 2.83 -27.16 6.86
N ASP A 299 3.39 -26.42 5.90
CA ASP A 299 3.72 -26.93 4.56
C ASP A 299 4.82 -28.01 4.62
N ALA A 300 5.68 -27.98 5.63
CA ALA A 300 6.69 -28.98 5.93
C ALA A 300 6.18 -30.13 6.83
N GLU A 301 4.87 -30.19 7.12
CA GLU A 301 4.22 -31.19 7.96
C GLU A 301 4.79 -31.28 9.40
N ILE A 302 5.48 -30.24 9.87
CA ILE A 302 6.05 -30.16 11.23
C ILE A 302 4.96 -29.85 12.24
N ILE A 303 3.97 -29.04 11.86
CA ILE A 303 2.78 -28.74 12.65
C ILE A 303 1.51 -29.12 11.88
N ASN A 304 0.44 -29.36 12.61
CA ASN A 304 -0.87 -29.62 12.01
C ASN A 304 -1.67 -28.32 11.80
N ARG A 305 -2.79 -28.44 11.09
CA ARG A 305 -3.68 -27.32 10.80
C ARG A 305 -4.24 -26.62 12.03
N ALA A 306 -4.54 -27.36 13.08
CA ALA A 306 -5.11 -26.80 14.32
C ALA A 306 -4.14 -25.83 15.01
N ILE A 307 -2.85 -26.21 15.09
CA ILE A 307 -1.79 -25.35 15.64
C ILE A 307 -1.58 -24.11 14.77
N TYR A 308 -1.59 -24.27 13.45
CA TYR A 308 -1.49 -23.14 12.53
C TYR A 308 -2.63 -22.13 12.74
N ASP A 309 -3.87 -22.62 12.80
CA ASP A 309 -5.07 -21.77 12.96
C ASP A 309 -5.09 -21.08 14.34
N GLU A 310 -4.53 -21.69 15.38
CA GLU A 310 -4.32 -21.07 16.69
C GLU A 310 -3.35 -19.87 16.61
N ILE A 311 -2.17 -20.08 15.99
CA ILE A 311 -1.16 -19.03 15.82
C ILE A 311 -1.70 -17.86 15.01
N VAL A 312 -2.48 -18.13 13.95
CA VAL A 312 -3.12 -17.07 13.16
C VAL A 312 -4.10 -16.26 14.02
N ARG A 313 -4.93 -16.92 14.83
CA ARG A 313 -5.87 -16.23 15.74
C ARG A 313 -5.14 -15.36 16.77
N GLU A 314 -4.08 -15.89 17.39
CA GLU A 314 -3.27 -15.14 18.34
C GLU A 314 -2.60 -13.92 17.69
N ALA A 315 -2.03 -14.08 16.49
CA ALA A 315 -1.42 -12.99 15.75
C ALA A 315 -2.42 -11.87 15.41
N ILE A 316 -3.63 -12.23 14.99
CA ILE A 316 -4.72 -11.28 14.73
C ILE A 316 -5.12 -10.55 16.02
N GLN A 317 -5.25 -11.27 17.14
CA GLN A 317 -5.63 -10.67 18.43
C GLN A 317 -4.55 -9.69 18.91
N LEU A 318 -3.29 -10.09 18.91
CA LEU A 318 -2.16 -9.24 19.27
C LEU A 318 -2.06 -7.97 18.40
N TYR A 319 -2.35 -8.10 17.11
CA TYR A 319 -2.41 -6.96 16.20
C TYR A 319 -3.52 -5.98 16.60
N LYS A 320 -4.74 -6.48 16.86
CA LYS A 320 -5.88 -5.65 17.31
C LYS A 320 -5.59 -4.93 18.63
N ASP A 321 -4.96 -5.62 19.58
CA ASP A 321 -4.64 -5.07 20.89
C ASP A 321 -3.55 -3.98 20.78
N ARG A 322 -2.51 -4.20 19.97
CA ARG A 322 -1.52 -3.16 19.66
C ARG A 322 -2.15 -1.92 19.02
N LYS A 323 -3.04 -2.10 18.06
CA LYS A 323 -3.77 -1.00 17.40
C LYS A 323 -4.56 -0.15 18.40
N ARG A 324 -5.16 -0.78 19.43
CA ARG A 324 -5.90 -0.08 20.50
C ARG A 324 -5.00 0.70 21.47
N THR A 325 -3.77 0.23 21.69
CA THR A 325 -2.83 0.81 22.65
C THR A 325 -1.84 1.80 22.02
N MET A 326 -1.72 1.84 20.71
CA MET A 326 -0.85 2.78 19.99
C MET A 326 -1.33 4.22 20.21
N LYS A 327 -0.56 4.98 21.01
CA LYS A 327 -0.71 6.44 21.08
C LYS A 327 -0.16 7.03 19.78
N PRO A 328 -0.76 8.11 19.23
CA PRO A 328 -0.15 8.85 18.13
C PRO A 328 1.24 9.30 18.55
N GLY A 329 2.29 8.69 18.02
CA GLY A 329 3.67 9.06 18.31
C GLY A 329 4.02 10.34 17.54
N GLY A 330 4.47 11.38 18.26
CA GLY A 330 5.10 12.55 17.67
C GLY A 330 6.53 12.20 17.21
N GLY A 331 6.72 11.88 15.92
CA GLY A 331 8.04 11.76 15.31
C GLY A 331 8.49 13.09 14.69
N ASP A 332 9.81 13.24 14.44
CA ASP A 332 10.32 14.38 13.66
C ASP A 332 9.63 14.38 12.28
N TYR A 333 8.93 15.47 11.97
CA TYR A 333 8.19 15.66 10.72
C TYR A 333 9.04 15.35 9.48
N TYR A 334 10.30 15.81 9.44
CA TYR A 334 11.17 15.66 8.29
C TYR A 334 11.70 14.24 8.13
N ASN A 335 12.04 13.56 9.23
CA ASN A 335 12.42 12.14 9.19
C ASN A 335 11.24 11.29 8.73
N THR A 336 10.04 11.57 9.24
CA THR A 336 8.81 10.92 8.82
C THR A 336 8.52 11.22 7.34
N LYS A 337 8.71 12.45 6.87
CA LYS A 337 8.47 12.83 5.48
C LYS A 337 9.47 12.19 4.52
N GLY A 338 10.77 12.19 4.85
CA GLY A 338 11.81 11.52 4.06
C GLY A 338 11.58 10.01 3.93
N SER A 339 11.06 9.37 4.97
CA SER A 339 10.72 7.93 4.91
C SER A 339 9.48 7.62 4.07
N ARG A 340 8.62 8.59 3.75
CA ARG A 340 7.40 8.39 2.96
C ARG A 340 7.66 8.37 1.46
N ILE A 341 8.64 9.15 1.00
CA ILE A 341 8.93 9.37 -0.42
C ILE A 341 10.06 8.45 -0.87
N ASP A 342 9.92 7.86 -2.04
CA ASP A 342 11.01 7.13 -2.69
C ASP A 342 12.15 8.08 -3.07
N LYS A 343 13.39 7.71 -2.72
CA LYS A 343 14.57 8.57 -2.94
C LYS A 343 14.84 8.81 -4.43
N ARG A 344 14.73 7.77 -5.26
CA ARG A 344 14.97 7.86 -6.71
C ARG A 344 13.92 8.73 -7.39
N PHE A 345 12.64 8.54 -7.03
CA PHE A 345 11.56 9.42 -7.51
C PHE A 345 11.84 10.89 -7.13
N PHE A 346 12.23 11.15 -5.88
CA PHE A 346 12.55 12.51 -5.45
C PHE A 346 13.71 13.12 -6.25
N MET A 347 14.74 12.33 -6.58
CA MET A 347 15.84 12.76 -7.47
C MET A 347 15.34 13.16 -8.86
N PHE A 348 14.40 12.41 -9.45
CA PHE A 348 13.81 12.75 -10.73
C PHE A 348 13.07 14.10 -10.68
N VAL A 349 12.32 14.33 -9.61
CA VAL A 349 11.65 15.63 -9.42
C VAL A 349 12.65 16.77 -9.31
N LEU A 350 13.74 16.61 -8.55
CA LEU A 350 14.79 17.61 -8.41
C LEU A 350 15.50 17.89 -9.71
N ASP A 351 15.87 16.86 -10.46
CA ASP A 351 16.52 17.02 -11.76
C ASP A 351 15.62 17.78 -12.73
N SER A 352 14.34 17.41 -12.81
CA SER A 352 13.37 18.08 -13.68
C SER A 352 13.14 19.55 -13.30
N VAL A 353 13.09 19.87 -12.00
CA VAL A 353 12.99 21.25 -11.50
C VAL A 353 14.26 22.05 -11.82
N SER A 354 15.45 21.46 -11.60
CA SER A 354 16.73 22.12 -11.85
C SER A 354 16.93 22.51 -13.31
N ARG A 355 16.37 21.72 -14.23
CA ARG A 355 16.38 21.96 -15.68
C ARG A 355 15.21 22.84 -16.15
N GLY A 356 14.35 23.31 -15.23
CA GLY A 356 13.19 24.14 -15.56
C GLY A 356 12.08 23.40 -16.32
N LYS A 357 12.10 22.07 -16.37
CA LYS A 357 11.08 21.24 -17.03
C LYS A 357 9.82 21.07 -16.16
N THR A 358 9.95 21.13 -14.84
CA THR A 358 8.85 21.04 -13.88
C THR A 358 8.80 22.29 -13.00
N LEU A 359 7.61 22.85 -12.82
CA LEU A 359 7.42 24.01 -11.95
C LEU A 359 7.51 23.60 -10.46
N TYR A 360 8.00 24.51 -9.61
CA TYR A 360 8.03 24.27 -8.16
C TYR A 360 6.65 23.94 -7.56
N SER A 361 5.58 24.54 -8.09
CA SER A 361 4.21 24.23 -7.64
C SER A 361 3.82 22.77 -7.90
N GLU A 362 4.26 22.23 -9.03
CA GLU A 362 4.06 20.82 -9.36
C GLU A 362 4.96 19.90 -8.53
N ALA A 363 6.22 20.24 -8.35
CA ALA A 363 7.13 19.52 -7.47
C ALA A 363 6.59 19.44 -6.03
N PHE A 364 6.02 20.55 -5.51
CA PHE A 364 5.40 20.56 -4.19
C PHE A 364 4.18 19.63 -4.12
N ARG A 365 3.37 19.58 -5.16
CA ARG A 365 2.22 18.68 -5.26
C ARG A 365 2.66 17.21 -5.29
N LEU A 366 3.63 16.87 -6.13
CA LEU A 366 4.15 15.52 -6.30
C LEU A 366 4.81 14.97 -5.04
N THR A 367 5.46 15.84 -4.27
CA THR A 367 6.18 15.45 -3.04
C THR A 367 5.39 15.75 -1.77
N ASP A 368 4.15 16.26 -1.91
CA ASP A 368 3.30 16.68 -0.79
C ASP A 368 4.06 17.61 0.18
N THR A 369 4.76 18.59 -0.38
CA THR A 369 5.57 19.59 0.32
C THR A 369 5.08 21.01 0.01
N ASN A 370 5.79 21.99 0.51
CA ASN A 370 5.57 23.40 0.22
C ASN A 370 6.92 24.13 0.12
N ARG A 371 6.87 25.44 -0.15
CA ARG A 371 8.07 26.29 -0.30
C ARG A 371 9.06 26.19 0.88
N LEU A 372 8.58 25.95 2.10
CA LEU A 372 9.42 25.89 3.30
C LEU A 372 9.94 24.46 3.56
N THR A 373 9.16 23.45 3.20
CA THR A 373 9.47 22.05 3.53
C THR A 373 10.24 21.32 2.43
N PHE A 374 10.11 21.74 1.18
CA PHE A 374 10.81 21.12 0.04
C PHE A 374 12.33 21.24 0.16
N PRO A 375 12.96 22.43 0.42
CA PRO A 375 14.40 22.55 0.61
C PRO A 375 14.93 21.71 1.78
N LYS A 376 14.19 21.68 2.89
CA LYS A 376 14.56 20.87 4.05
C LYS A 376 14.50 19.36 3.78
N LEU A 377 13.60 18.93 2.91
CA LEU A 377 13.55 17.54 2.47
C LEU A 377 14.79 17.20 1.61
N MET A 378 15.25 18.12 0.74
CA MET A 378 16.49 17.96 -0.02
C MET A 378 17.69 17.73 0.90
N GLU A 379 17.89 18.61 1.90
CA GLU A 379 18.98 18.47 2.88
C GLU A 379 18.95 17.12 3.60
N ARG A 380 17.76 16.66 4.01
CA ARG A 380 17.56 15.38 4.74
C ARG A 380 17.80 14.15 3.87
N MET A 381 17.46 14.20 2.60
CA MET A 381 17.70 13.09 1.68
C MET A 381 19.14 13.05 1.17
N HIS A 382 20.01 13.95 1.63
CA HIS A 382 21.41 14.08 1.20
C HIS A 382 21.54 14.19 -0.33
N VAL A 383 20.80 15.15 -0.88
CA VAL A 383 20.72 15.39 -2.32
C VAL A 383 21.02 16.86 -2.61
#